data_7b6b019fe9fd841a9fe3ea4b64018398
#
_entry.id   7b6b019fe9fd841a9fe3ea4b64018398
#
_cell.length_a   1.000
_cell.length_b   1.000
_cell.length_c   1.000
_cell.angle_alpha   90.00
_cell.angle_beta   90.00
_cell.angle_gamma   90.00
#
_symmetry.space_group_name_H-M   'P 1'
#
loop_
_entity.id
_entity.type
_entity.pdbx_description
1 polymer ?
#
loop_
_entity_poly.entity_id
_entity_poly.type
_entity_poly.pdbx_seq_one_letter_code
_entity_poly.pdbx_strand_id
1 'polypeptide(L)'
;MNLKNTILSVAAFLLLFTSSCCNNESNNQLQADMTPSETPVIDAIMARRSIRQYKDTPVPREMLRKIAECGINAPNAMNHQEWEVRIIDSQEYLNEVTELMKAEMPHFVNSDDPKFRNAFRNAMAVFAIACPDDEYGMTMINVGLLGENICLAAQDLGLGTCILGAPMIFMADSEKARPYLDKLGFSEGYKLRYFIAVGFPDEAPDAKPRDAAKIKFIE
;
A
#
# COMPACT_ATOMS: atom_id res chain seq x y z
N MET A 1 -77.60 8.94 -43.81
CA MET A 1 -77.93 7.94 -44.89
C MET A 1 -76.62 7.57 -45.59
N ASN A 2 -76.27 6.32 -45.48
CA ASN A 2 -75.29 5.49 -46.21
C ASN A 2 -73.86 6.04 -46.39
N LEU A 3 -72.89 5.41 -45.78
CA LEU A 3 -72.26 4.09 -46.08
C LEU A 3 -71.51 4.05 -47.39
N LYS A 4 -70.21 3.90 -47.37
CA LYS A 4 -69.40 2.82 -47.88
C LYS A 4 -67.96 3.22 -48.11
N ASN A 5 -67.10 2.49 -47.38
CA ASN A 5 -65.80 1.92 -47.78
C ASN A 5 -65.04 2.53 -48.95
N THR A 6 -63.80 2.94 -48.70
CA THR A 6 -62.71 2.52 -49.60
C THR A 6 -61.38 2.42 -48.77
N ILE A 7 -60.81 1.26 -48.82
CA ILE A 7 -59.48 0.89 -48.36
C ILE A 7 -58.46 1.51 -49.27
N LEU A 8 -57.47 2.22 -48.78
CA LEU A 8 -56.28 2.49 -49.54
C LEU A 8 -55.03 2.34 -48.69
N SER A 9 -54.24 1.40 -49.15
CA SER A 9 -52.93 1.03 -48.69
C SER A 9 -51.98 2.22 -48.56
N VAL A 10 -51.33 2.41 -47.40
CA VAL A 10 -50.15 3.25 -47.29
C VAL A 10 -48.97 2.35 -46.89
N ALA A 11 -48.05 2.23 -47.81
CA ALA A 11 -46.81 1.51 -47.67
C ALA A 11 -45.96 2.11 -46.54
N ALA A 12 -45.65 1.32 -45.56
CA ALA A 12 -44.72 1.67 -44.50
C ALA A 12 -43.27 1.70 -45.05
N PHE A 13 -42.69 2.87 -45.06
CA PHE A 13 -41.26 3.06 -45.32
C PHE A 13 -40.51 2.76 -44.03
N LEU A 14 -39.95 1.54 -43.95
CA LEU A 14 -39.10 1.11 -42.84
C LEU A 14 -37.73 1.74 -43.03
N LEU A 15 -37.43 2.82 -42.34
CA LEU A 15 -36.09 3.36 -42.20
C LEU A 15 -35.36 2.48 -41.18
N LEU A 16 -34.46 1.65 -41.67
CA LEU A 16 -33.47 0.92 -40.89
C LEU A 16 -32.43 1.91 -40.36
N PHE A 17 -32.59 2.36 -39.11
CA PHE A 17 -31.50 2.91 -38.35
C PHE A 17 -30.64 1.77 -37.86
N THR A 18 -29.54 1.50 -38.54
CA THR A 18 -28.45 0.68 -37.99
C THR A 18 -27.75 1.49 -36.91
N SER A 19 -28.16 1.33 -35.66
CA SER A 19 -27.35 1.73 -34.51
C SER A 19 -26.09 0.87 -34.52
N SER A 20 -24.98 1.49 -34.87
CA SER A 20 -23.66 0.94 -34.64
C SER A 20 -23.42 0.96 -33.13
N CYS A 21 -23.76 -0.12 -32.43
CA CYS A 21 -23.26 -0.39 -31.11
C CYS A 21 -21.77 -0.68 -31.22
N CYS A 22 -20.94 0.31 -30.92
CA CYS A 22 -19.53 0.07 -30.65
C CYS A 22 -19.42 -0.88 -29.47
N ASN A 23 -18.82 -2.02 -29.74
CA ASN A 23 -18.56 -3.08 -28.79
C ASN A 23 -17.80 -2.59 -27.57
N ASN A 24 -18.48 -2.51 -26.44
CA ASN A 24 -17.90 -2.37 -25.10
C ASN A 24 -17.75 -3.76 -24.42
N GLU A 25 -17.72 -4.82 -25.24
CA GLU A 25 -17.63 -6.21 -24.72
C GLU A 25 -16.20 -6.64 -24.34
N SER A 26 -15.18 -5.93 -24.83
CA SER A 26 -13.78 -6.34 -24.57
C SER A 26 -13.26 -6.01 -23.17
N ASN A 27 -13.92 -5.11 -22.43
CA ASN A 27 -13.49 -4.78 -21.05
C ASN A 27 -14.25 -5.58 -19.97
N ASN A 28 -15.37 -6.22 -20.29
CA ASN A 28 -16.11 -7.04 -19.34
C ASN A 28 -15.64 -8.51 -19.31
N GLN A 29 -14.97 -8.98 -20.36
CA GLN A 29 -14.46 -10.37 -20.41
C GLN A 29 -13.19 -10.59 -19.59
N LEU A 30 -12.40 -9.54 -19.28
CA LEU A 30 -11.22 -9.67 -18.43
C LEU A 30 -11.53 -9.69 -16.92
N GLN A 31 -12.77 -9.42 -16.53
CA GLN A 31 -13.22 -9.49 -15.13
C GLN A 31 -14.07 -10.75 -14.82
N ALA A 32 -14.41 -11.55 -15.81
CA ALA A 32 -15.42 -12.62 -15.66
C ALA A 32 -14.86 -14.00 -15.29
N ASP A 33 -13.52 -14.20 -15.22
CA ASP A 33 -12.91 -15.53 -15.03
C ASP A 33 -12.03 -15.68 -13.78
N MET A 34 -12.08 -14.72 -12.85
CA MET A 34 -11.43 -14.92 -11.54
C MET A 34 -12.43 -15.57 -10.58
N THR A 35 -12.49 -16.88 -10.54
CA THR A 35 -13.04 -17.56 -9.38
C THR A 35 -12.28 -17.08 -8.13
N PRO A 36 -12.97 -16.63 -7.07
CA PRO A 36 -12.31 -16.25 -5.83
C PRO A 36 -11.39 -17.40 -5.38
N SER A 37 -10.16 -17.05 -4.98
CA SER A 37 -9.24 -18.07 -4.44
C SER A 37 -9.86 -18.72 -3.20
N GLU A 38 -9.69 -20.02 -3.07
CA GLU A 38 -10.08 -20.76 -1.86
C GLU A 38 -9.18 -20.40 -0.66
N THR A 39 -8.01 -19.78 -0.92
CA THR A 39 -7.00 -19.44 0.09
C THR A 39 -6.45 -18.02 -0.07
N PRO A 40 -7.28 -16.97 -0.04
CA PRO A 40 -6.87 -15.61 -0.40
C PRO A 40 -5.75 -15.06 0.51
N VAL A 41 -5.70 -15.44 1.76
CA VAL A 41 -4.64 -15.03 2.70
C VAL A 41 -3.30 -15.66 2.30
N ILE A 42 -3.27 -16.92 1.95
CA ILE A 42 -2.04 -17.60 1.49
C ILE A 42 -1.56 -16.95 0.20
N ASP A 43 -2.45 -16.65 -0.72
CA ASP A 43 -2.12 -16.00 -1.99
C ASP A 43 -1.54 -14.60 -1.76
N ALA A 44 -2.10 -13.81 -0.86
CA ALA A 44 -1.56 -12.50 -0.49
C ALA A 44 -0.14 -12.63 0.10
N ILE A 45 0.09 -13.58 1.00
CA ILE A 45 1.42 -13.85 1.57
C ILE A 45 2.42 -14.23 0.47
N MET A 46 2.03 -15.12 -0.43
CA MET A 46 2.90 -15.62 -1.50
C MET A 46 3.13 -14.58 -2.60
N ALA A 47 2.17 -13.70 -2.87
CA ALA A 47 2.25 -12.65 -3.88
C ALA A 47 2.98 -11.40 -3.41
N ARG A 48 2.92 -11.05 -2.10
CA ARG A 48 3.52 -9.84 -1.55
C ARG A 48 5.01 -9.72 -1.87
N ARG A 49 5.41 -8.53 -2.31
CA ARG A 49 6.81 -8.16 -2.57
C ARG A 49 7.15 -6.84 -1.90
N SER A 50 8.45 -6.62 -1.67
CA SER A 50 8.95 -5.29 -1.30
C SER A 50 9.01 -4.42 -2.53
N ILE A 51 8.08 -3.50 -2.67
CA ILE A 51 7.97 -2.56 -3.79
C ILE A 51 8.78 -1.30 -3.48
N ARG A 52 9.59 -0.85 -4.42
CA ARG A 52 10.51 0.30 -4.28
C ARG A 52 10.33 1.35 -5.36
N GLN A 53 9.40 1.11 -6.28
CA GLN A 53 8.96 2.06 -7.30
C GLN A 53 7.44 2.17 -7.23
N TYR A 54 6.96 3.38 -7.15
CA TYR A 54 5.53 3.67 -7.00
C TYR A 54 5.08 4.68 -8.04
N LYS A 55 3.85 4.55 -8.50
CA LYS A 55 3.19 5.55 -9.34
C LYS A 55 3.07 6.87 -8.58
N ASP A 56 3.09 7.97 -9.32
CA ASP A 56 2.86 9.31 -8.76
C ASP A 56 1.35 9.55 -8.58
N THR A 57 0.76 8.74 -7.70
CA THR A 57 -0.68 8.75 -7.44
C THR A 57 -0.89 8.68 -5.93
N PRO A 58 -1.51 9.69 -5.32
CA PRO A 58 -1.82 9.68 -3.90
C PRO A 58 -2.70 8.48 -3.52
N VAL A 59 -2.40 7.88 -2.37
CA VAL A 59 -3.24 6.83 -1.79
C VAL A 59 -4.36 7.50 -1.01
N PRO A 60 -5.64 7.16 -1.25
CA PRO A 60 -6.75 7.70 -0.49
C PRO A 60 -6.60 7.49 1.01
N ARG A 61 -6.85 8.51 1.82
CA ARG A 61 -6.71 8.44 3.30
C ARG A 61 -7.57 7.35 3.93
N GLU A 62 -8.73 7.07 3.35
CA GLU A 62 -9.60 5.98 3.78
C GLU A 62 -8.92 4.62 3.63
N MET A 63 -8.24 4.38 2.51
CA MET A 63 -7.46 3.15 2.31
C MET A 63 -6.31 3.06 3.31
N LEU A 64 -5.55 4.15 3.51
CA LEU A 64 -4.47 4.20 4.49
C LEU A 64 -4.97 3.89 5.90
N ARG A 65 -6.11 4.47 6.30
CA ARG A 65 -6.75 4.20 7.59
C ARG A 65 -7.14 2.72 7.72
N LYS A 66 -7.80 2.16 6.71
CA LYS A 66 -8.20 0.75 6.70
C LYS A 66 -7.00 -0.19 6.86
N ILE A 67 -5.90 0.09 6.17
CA ILE A 67 -4.66 -0.68 6.30
C ILE A 67 -4.10 -0.58 7.72
N ALA A 68 -4.07 0.62 8.31
CA ALA A 68 -3.61 0.80 9.69
C ALA A 68 -4.51 0.05 10.70
N GLU A 69 -5.83 0.06 10.50
CA GLU A 69 -6.79 -0.70 11.31
C GLU A 69 -6.55 -2.21 11.21
N CYS A 70 -6.23 -2.74 10.03
CA CYS A 70 -5.79 -4.13 9.89
C CYS A 70 -4.49 -4.37 10.67
N GLY A 71 -3.54 -3.42 10.62
CA GLY A 71 -2.29 -3.50 11.37
C GLY A 71 -2.52 -3.69 12.86
N ILE A 72 -3.30 -2.83 13.49
CA ILE A 72 -3.57 -2.87 14.94
C ILE A 72 -4.42 -4.07 15.39
N ASN A 73 -4.96 -4.87 14.46
CA ASN A 73 -5.58 -6.16 14.76
C ASN A 73 -4.57 -7.30 14.89
N ALA A 74 -3.26 -7.03 14.85
CA ALA A 74 -2.24 -8.02 15.08
C ALA A 74 -2.31 -8.59 16.52
N PRO A 75 -2.00 -9.87 16.71
CA PRO A 75 -1.84 -10.42 18.04
C PRO A 75 -0.67 -9.75 18.76
N ASN A 76 -0.80 -9.57 20.06
CA ASN A 76 0.24 -8.97 20.90
C ASN A 76 0.21 -9.54 22.30
N ALA A 77 1.34 -9.44 23.00
CA ALA A 77 1.49 -9.98 24.34
C ALA A 77 0.46 -9.37 25.30
N MET A 78 -0.32 -10.22 25.95
CA MET A 78 -1.31 -9.87 26.97
C MET A 78 -2.32 -8.78 26.54
N ASN A 79 -2.45 -8.55 25.23
CA ASN A 79 -3.28 -7.47 24.66
C ASN A 79 -2.87 -6.07 25.16
N HIS A 80 -1.59 -5.83 25.41
CA HIS A 80 -1.10 -4.52 25.89
C HIS A 80 -1.15 -3.44 24.81
N GLN A 81 -1.13 -3.83 23.51
CA GLN A 81 -1.23 -2.92 22.36
C GLN A 81 -0.19 -1.78 22.43
N GLU A 82 1.03 -2.12 22.84
CA GLU A 82 2.15 -1.19 23.00
C GLU A 82 2.77 -0.84 21.66
N TRP A 83 1.98 -0.19 20.82
CA TRP A 83 2.38 0.35 19.53
C TRP A 83 1.69 1.66 19.24
N GLU A 84 2.36 2.48 18.45
CA GLU A 84 1.77 3.65 17.84
C GLU A 84 2.08 3.69 16.35
N VAL A 85 1.07 4.07 15.57
CA VAL A 85 1.15 4.20 14.12
C VAL A 85 0.88 5.65 13.75
N ARG A 86 1.75 6.24 12.95
CA ARG A 86 1.50 7.55 12.31
C ARG A 86 1.47 7.34 10.81
N ILE A 87 0.49 7.92 10.17
CA ILE A 87 0.33 7.91 8.71
C ILE A 87 0.81 9.26 8.19
N ILE A 88 1.81 9.24 7.33
CA ILE A 88 2.40 10.44 6.73
C ILE A 88 2.08 10.39 5.23
N ASP A 89 1.18 11.26 4.79
CA ASP A 89 0.80 11.49 3.39
C ASP A 89 1.16 12.92 2.92
N SER A 90 1.86 13.68 3.76
CA SER A 90 2.38 15.00 3.43
C SER A 90 3.65 14.88 2.58
N GLN A 91 3.55 15.25 1.31
CA GLN A 91 4.72 15.30 0.42
C GLN A 91 5.75 16.34 0.89
N GLU A 92 5.31 17.44 1.50
CA GLU A 92 6.18 18.44 2.09
C GLU A 92 7.07 17.80 3.18
N TYR A 93 6.47 17.09 4.13
CA TYR A 93 7.21 16.38 5.18
C TYR A 93 8.22 15.37 4.60
N LEU A 94 7.78 14.54 3.64
CA LEU A 94 8.65 13.53 3.02
C LEU A 94 9.80 14.17 2.26
N ASN A 95 9.57 15.29 1.58
CA ASN A 95 10.59 16.03 0.83
C ASN A 95 11.59 16.73 1.77
N GLU A 96 11.14 17.38 2.81
CA GLU A 96 12.01 18.04 3.79
C GLU A 96 12.95 17.05 4.48
N VAL A 97 12.44 15.91 4.95
CA VAL A 97 13.26 14.82 5.51
C VAL A 97 14.22 14.27 4.45
N THR A 98 13.79 14.17 3.19
CA THR A 98 14.65 13.71 2.07
C THR A 98 15.82 14.65 1.84
N GLU A 99 15.62 15.96 1.83
CA GLU A 99 16.72 16.92 1.63
C GLU A 99 17.74 16.86 2.78
N LEU A 100 17.28 16.67 4.02
CA LEU A 100 18.19 16.45 5.14
C LEU A 100 18.98 15.13 4.98
N MET A 101 18.31 14.04 4.56
CA MET A 101 18.99 12.77 4.30
C MET A 101 20.01 12.86 3.18
N LYS A 102 19.72 13.59 2.11
CA LYS A 102 20.71 13.85 1.02
C LYS A 102 21.97 14.52 1.56
N ALA A 103 21.81 15.48 2.46
CA ALA A 103 22.93 16.24 3.02
C ALA A 103 23.78 15.42 4.01
N GLU A 104 23.18 14.58 4.82
CA GLU A 104 23.87 13.87 5.92
C GLU A 104 24.16 12.40 5.64
N MET A 105 23.32 11.74 4.83
CA MET A 105 23.43 10.32 4.48
C MET A 105 23.30 10.07 2.97
N PRO A 106 24.11 10.72 2.12
CA PRO A 106 23.94 10.67 0.65
C PRO A 106 24.01 9.24 0.10
N HIS A 107 24.75 8.33 0.74
CA HIS A 107 24.86 6.94 0.29
C HIS A 107 23.56 6.14 0.39
N PHE A 108 22.59 6.60 1.18
CA PHE A 108 21.28 5.95 1.33
C PHE A 108 20.20 6.56 0.42
N VAL A 109 20.56 7.64 -0.30
CA VAL A 109 19.63 8.40 -1.13
C VAL A 109 20.12 8.34 -2.60
N ASN A 110 19.40 7.61 -3.44
CA ASN A 110 19.73 7.50 -4.86
C ASN A 110 19.22 8.71 -5.66
N SER A 111 19.74 9.90 -5.35
CA SER A 111 19.30 11.16 -5.96
C SER A 111 19.68 11.30 -7.46
N ASP A 112 20.55 10.44 -7.98
CA ASP A 112 20.98 10.44 -9.39
C ASP A 112 19.98 9.69 -10.30
N ASP A 113 19.03 8.96 -9.72
CA ASP A 113 17.95 8.33 -10.48
C ASP A 113 16.99 9.41 -11.01
N PRO A 114 16.78 9.53 -12.33
CA PRO A 114 15.86 10.52 -12.90
C PRO A 114 14.41 10.35 -12.43
N LYS A 115 14.04 9.19 -11.87
CA LYS A 115 12.74 8.93 -11.27
C LYS A 115 12.72 9.21 -9.75
N PHE A 116 13.84 9.66 -9.18
CA PHE A 116 13.91 9.93 -7.74
C PHE A 116 12.97 11.06 -7.33
N ARG A 117 12.16 10.82 -6.33
CA ARG A 117 11.25 11.80 -5.70
C ARG A 117 11.59 12.04 -4.24
N ASN A 118 11.73 10.95 -3.47
CA ASN A 118 12.03 11.05 -2.04
C ASN A 118 12.77 9.82 -1.51
N ALA A 119 13.42 9.98 -0.35
CA ALA A 119 14.21 8.94 0.32
C ALA A 119 13.37 7.76 0.85
N PHE A 120 12.06 7.86 0.84
CA PHE A 120 11.12 6.80 1.22
C PHE A 120 10.74 5.92 0.02
N ARG A 121 11.70 5.65 -0.87
CA ARG A 121 11.52 4.84 -2.09
C ARG A 121 10.48 5.42 -3.05
N ASN A 122 10.37 6.75 -3.11
CA ASN A 122 9.39 7.44 -3.96
C ASN A 122 7.93 7.19 -3.58
N ALA A 123 7.67 6.67 -2.38
CA ALA A 123 6.31 6.41 -1.92
C ALA A 123 5.53 7.71 -1.72
N MET A 124 4.22 7.64 -1.96
CA MET A 124 3.29 8.76 -1.76
C MET A 124 2.79 8.86 -0.32
N ALA A 125 2.93 7.79 0.46
CA ALA A 125 2.64 7.76 1.87
C ALA A 125 3.54 6.75 2.60
N VAL A 126 3.70 6.94 3.91
CA VAL A 126 4.43 6.00 4.76
C VAL A 126 3.70 5.83 6.10
N PHE A 127 3.81 4.65 6.68
CA PHE A 127 3.47 4.40 8.08
C PHE A 127 4.75 4.48 8.90
N ALA A 128 4.76 5.29 9.96
CA ALA A 128 5.80 5.32 10.97
C ALA A 128 5.32 4.50 12.17
N ILE A 129 6.10 3.49 12.54
CA ILE A 129 5.76 2.52 13.59
C ILE A 129 6.66 2.75 14.79
N ALA A 130 6.05 2.90 15.96
CA ALA A 130 6.78 3.08 17.22
C ALA A 130 6.26 2.14 18.31
N CYS A 131 7.15 1.79 19.23
CA CYS A 131 6.84 1.08 20.46
C CYS A 131 7.87 1.43 21.54
N PRO A 132 7.58 1.22 22.84
CA PRO A 132 8.58 1.35 23.88
C PRO A 132 9.67 0.26 23.78
N ASP A 133 10.76 0.42 24.51
CA ASP A 133 11.67 -0.68 24.79
C ASP A 133 11.07 -1.58 25.87
N ASP A 134 11.36 -2.87 25.80
CA ASP A 134 11.08 -3.81 26.87
C ASP A 134 12.26 -4.78 27.07
N GLU A 135 12.32 -5.38 28.23
CA GLU A 135 13.43 -6.25 28.63
C GLU A 135 13.57 -7.50 27.76
N TYR A 136 12.45 -8.03 27.26
CA TYR A 136 12.41 -9.31 26.54
C TYR A 136 12.22 -9.15 25.01
N GLY A 137 12.12 -7.92 24.51
CA GLY A 137 11.92 -7.65 23.10
C GLY A 137 10.52 -8.00 22.58
N MET A 138 9.53 -8.18 23.45
CA MET A 138 8.16 -8.54 23.06
C MET A 138 7.48 -7.44 22.27
N THR A 139 7.73 -6.17 22.58
CA THR A 139 7.20 -5.04 21.82
C THR A 139 7.71 -5.03 20.38
N MET A 140 8.96 -5.44 20.16
CA MET A 140 9.52 -5.58 18.80
C MET A 140 8.85 -6.71 18.02
N ILE A 141 8.49 -7.82 18.67
CA ILE A 141 7.70 -8.89 18.06
C ILE A 141 6.32 -8.36 17.71
N ASN A 142 5.65 -7.69 18.65
CA ASN A 142 4.31 -7.12 18.46
C ASN A 142 4.26 -6.16 17.25
N VAL A 143 5.21 -5.21 17.14
CA VAL A 143 5.24 -4.30 15.98
C VAL A 143 5.66 -4.98 14.68
N GLY A 144 6.42 -6.08 14.74
CA GLY A 144 6.69 -6.91 13.57
C GLY A 144 5.42 -7.57 13.01
N LEU A 145 4.57 -8.12 13.89
CA LEU A 145 3.27 -8.70 13.53
C LEU A 145 2.31 -7.63 12.98
N LEU A 146 2.27 -6.45 13.63
CA LEU A 146 1.52 -5.29 13.15
C LEU A 146 1.96 -4.87 11.75
N GLY A 147 3.27 -4.80 11.51
CA GLY A 147 3.81 -4.42 10.21
C GLY A 147 3.48 -5.40 9.10
N GLU A 148 3.48 -6.71 9.38
CA GLU A 148 3.08 -7.71 8.37
C GLU A 148 1.59 -7.62 8.05
N ASN A 149 0.72 -7.41 9.06
CA ASN A 149 -0.71 -7.16 8.80
C ASN A 149 -0.93 -5.93 7.90
N ILE A 150 -0.18 -4.83 8.12
CA ILE A 150 -0.19 -3.65 7.23
C ILE A 150 0.20 -4.06 5.81
N CYS A 151 1.28 -4.82 5.65
CA CYS A 151 1.79 -5.23 4.34
C CYS A 151 0.81 -6.13 3.60
N LEU A 152 0.15 -7.06 4.28
CA LEU A 152 -0.84 -7.98 3.69
C LEU A 152 -2.13 -7.24 3.32
N ALA A 153 -2.62 -6.35 4.20
CA ALA A 153 -3.81 -5.54 3.90
C ALA A 153 -3.57 -4.61 2.70
N ALA A 154 -2.37 -4.02 2.58
CA ALA A 154 -2.00 -3.22 1.43
C ALA A 154 -1.96 -4.06 0.15
N GLN A 155 -1.39 -5.27 0.20
CA GLN A 155 -1.36 -6.22 -0.92
C GLN A 155 -2.77 -6.59 -1.41
N ASP A 156 -3.69 -6.88 -0.49
CA ASP A 156 -5.08 -7.22 -0.79
C ASP A 156 -5.83 -6.05 -1.47
N LEU A 157 -5.47 -4.82 -1.11
CA LEU A 157 -6.01 -3.59 -1.72
C LEU A 157 -5.28 -3.16 -3.01
N GLY A 158 -4.38 -3.99 -3.55
CA GLY A 158 -3.63 -3.69 -4.77
C GLY A 158 -2.52 -2.65 -4.59
N LEU A 159 -2.09 -2.39 -3.36
CA LEU A 159 -0.98 -1.50 -3.04
C LEU A 159 0.31 -2.29 -2.79
N GLY A 160 1.44 -1.66 -3.08
CA GLY A 160 2.76 -2.17 -2.74
C GLY A 160 3.29 -1.56 -1.46
N THR A 161 4.13 -2.33 -0.74
CA THR A 161 4.79 -1.86 0.48
C THR A 161 6.28 -2.18 0.49
N CYS A 162 7.05 -1.41 1.27
CA CYS A 162 8.44 -1.70 1.59
C CYS A 162 8.77 -1.24 3.01
N ILE A 163 9.30 -2.14 3.84
CA ILE A 163 9.82 -1.78 5.16
C ILE A 163 11.16 -1.05 5.00
N LEU A 164 11.31 0.10 5.65
CA LEU A 164 12.43 1.00 5.51
C LEU A 164 13.13 1.20 6.86
N GLY A 165 14.42 0.85 6.91
CA GLY A 165 15.30 1.11 8.06
C GLY A 165 16.10 2.41 7.94
N ALA A 166 16.63 2.73 6.75
CA ALA A 166 17.52 3.89 6.57
C ALA A 166 16.90 5.24 7.00
N PRO A 167 15.65 5.59 6.62
CA PRO A 167 15.02 6.81 7.14
C PRO A 167 14.84 6.79 8.67
N MET A 168 14.58 5.61 9.26
CA MET A 168 14.46 5.49 10.71
C MET A 168 15.79 5.75 11.40
N ILE A 169 16.88 5.14 10.93
CA ILE A 169 18.23 5.37 11.47
C ILE A 169 18.57 6.86 11.38
N PHE A 170 18.35 7.48 10.23
CA PHE A 170 18.56 8.90 10.05
C PHE A 170 17.79 9.75 11.09
N MET A 171 16.48 9.48 11.23
CA MET A 171 15.65 10.27 12.15
C MET A 171 15.98 10.03 13.63
N ALA A 172 16.53 8.86 13.96
CA ALA A 172 16.97 8.57 15.33
C ALA A 172 18.29 9.26 15.69
N ASP A 173 19.22 9.36 14.71
CA ASP A 173 20.60 9.79 14.97
C ASP A 173 20.87 11.26 14.64
N SER A 174 20.09 11.88 13.73
CA SER A 174 20.30 13.25 13.29
C SER A 174 19.60 14.27 14.17
N GLU A 175 20.38 15.22 14.73
CA GLU A 175 19.81 16.36 15.47
C GLU A 175 18.92 17.25 14.59
N LYS A 176 19.25 17.39 13.29
CA LYS A 176 18.44 18.16 12.34
C LYS A 176 17.12 17.50 12.02
N ALA A 177 17.04 16.17 12.13
CA ALA A 177 15.79 15.43 11.95
C ALA A 177 14.89 15.45 13.19
N ARG A 178 15.41 15.86 14.34
CA ARG A 178 14.66 15.88 15.61
C ARG A 178 13.31 16.61 15.51
N PRO A 179 13.19 17.81 14.92
CA PRO A 179 11.89 18.48 14.78
C PRO A 179 10.85 17.67 13.99
N TYR A 180 11.30 16.87 13.00
CA TYR A 180 10.45 16.00 12.22
C TYR A 180 10.04 14.76 13.01
N LEU A 181 10.94 14.20 13.81
CA LEU A 181 10.61 13.11 14.71
C LEU A 181 9.60 13.57 15.78
N ASP A 182 9.82 14.72 16.39
CA ASP A 182 8.93 15.30 17.40
C ASP A 182 7.53 15.61 16.82
N LYS A 183 7.46 16.04 15.55
CA LYS A 183 6.19 16.28 14.84
C LYS A 183 5.34 15.00 14.68
N LEU A 184 5.93 13.81 14.76
CA LEU A 184 5.16 12.54 14.77
C LEU A 184 4.36 12.38 16.07
N GLY A 185 4.73 13.06 17.15
CA GLY A 185 3.96 13.12 18.40
C GLY A 185 3.76 11.73 19.02
N PHE A 186 4.79 10.90 19.04
CA PHE A 186 4.76 9.63 19.78
C PHE A 186 4.73 9.90 21.28
N SER A 187 4.08 9.03 22.04
CA SER A 187 4.02 9.09 23.50
C SER A 187 5.42 8.97 24.11
N GLU A 188 5.57 9.50 25.33
CA GLU A 188 6.81 9.39 26.08
C GLU A 188 7.24 7.92 26.24
N GLY A 189 8.52 7.65 26.02
CA GLY A 189 9.08 6.28 26.05
C GLY A 189 8.93 5.49 24.74
N TYR A 190 8.10 5.98 23.80
CA TYR A 190 7.98 5.31 22.51
C TYR A 190 9.10 5.74 21.57
N LYS A 191 9.67 4.79 20.86
CA LYS A 191 10.74 5.01 19.87
C LYS A 191 10.28 4.57 18.49
N LEU A 192 10.58 5.37 17.48
CA LEU A 192 10.40 5.00 16.09
C LEU A 192 11.23 3.74 15.78
N ARG A 193 10.60 2.69 15.23
CA ARG A 193 11.24 1.40 14.94
C ARG A 193 11.52 1.20 13.48
N TYR A 194 10.60 1.58 12.62
CA TYR A 194 10.75 1.53 11.17
C TYR A 194 9.64 2.31 10.48
N PHE A 195 9.85 2.54 9.18
CA PHE A 195 8.79 3.02 8.31
C PHE A 195 8.31 1.89 7.37
N ILE A 196 7.07 2.00 6.91
CA ILE A 196 6.55 1.18 5.81
C ILE A 196 6.13 2.15 4.70
N ALA A 197 6.87 2.16 3.59
CA ALA A 197 6.46 2.85 2.37
C ALA A 197 5.22 2.16 1.78
N VAL A 198 4.26 2.94 1.28
CA VAL A 198 3.04 2.43 0.67
C VAL A 198 2.62 3.29 -0.52
N GLY A 199 2.12 2.64 -1.57
CA GLY A 199 1.64 3.32 -2.78
C GLY A 199 1.19 2.34 -3.85
N PHE A 200 0.65 2.86 -4.94
CA PHE A 200 0.35 2.06 -6.12
C PHE A 200 1.66 1.60 -6.77
N PRO A 201 1.90 0.28 -6.94
CA PRO A 201 3.17 -0.22 -7.45
C PRO A 201 3.40 0.19 -8.91
N ASP A 202 4.65 0.55 -9.22
CA ASP A 202 5.15 0.82 -10.58
C ASP A 202 6.26 -0.17 -10.97
N GLU A 203 6.32 -1.30 -10.28
CA GLU A 203 7.19 -2.44 -10.55
C GLU A 203 6.53 -3.74 -10.13
N ALA A 204 6.99 -4.86 -10.66
CA ALA A 204 6.54 -6.22 -10.31
C ALA A 204 7.78 -7.14 -10.15
N PRO A 205 8.54 -7.02 -9.06
CA PRO A 205 9.76 -7.80 -8.88
C PRO A 205 9.47 -9.28 -8.62
N ASP A 206 10.32 -10.15 -9.14
CA ASP A 206 10.26 -11.58 -8.90
C ASP A 206 10.42 -11.94 -7.42
N ALA A 207 9.84 -13.09 -7.04
CA ALA A 207 10.04 -13.66 -5.73
C ALA A 207 11.51 -14.12 -5.57
N LYS A 208 12.16 -13.65 -4.53
CA LYS A 208 13.48 -14.19 -4.16
C LYS A 208 13.30 -15.58 -3.54
N PRO A 209 14.21 -16.53 -3.80
CA PRO A 209 14.14 -17.88 -3.23
C PRO A 209 14.14 -17.85 -1.70
N ARG A 210 13.47 -18.84 -1.12
CA ARG A 210 13.46 -19.10 0.32
C ARG A 210 14.04 -20.48 0.57
N ASP A 211 14.80 -20.61 1.65
CA ASP A 211 15.43 -21.86 2.06
C ASP A 211 14.45 -22.70 2.90
N ALA A 212 13.76 -23.62 2.26
CA ALA A 212 12.80 -24.51 2.92
C ALA A 212 13.50 -25.52 3.86
N ALA A 213 14.81 -25.76 3.72
CA ALA A 213 15.55 -26.66 4.61
C ALA A 213 15.66 -26.14 6.07
N LYS A 214 15.32 -24.85 6.28
CA LYS A 214 15.21 -24.24 7.61
C LYS A 214 13.95 -24.66 8.38
N ILE A 215 13.00 -25.32 7.72
CA ILE A 215 11.77 -25.84 8.34
C ILE A 215 12.03 -27.32 8.69
N LYS A 216 11.87 -27.70 9.95
CA LYS A 216 12.09 -29.07 10.43
C LYS A 216 10.96 -29.47 11.35
N PHE A 217 10.53 -30.74 11.22
CA PHE A 217 9.73 -31.40 12.23
C PHE A 217 10.64 -31.91 13.32
N ILE A 218 10.25 -31.77 14.56
CA ILE A 218 10.92 -32.38 15.72
C ILE A 218 10.05 -33.55 16.19
N GLU A 219 10.62 -34.75 16.15
CA GLU A 219 9.97 -36.01 16.54
C GLU A 219 10.30 -36.37 17.98
#